data_bb5117a9dca6ec84d0d4bc81f3404b6a
#
_entry.id   bb5117a9dca6ec84d0d4bc81f3404b6a
#
_cell.length_a   1.000
_cell.length_b   1.000
_cell.length_c   1.000
_cell.angle_alpha   90.00
_cell.angle_beta   90.00
_cell.angle_gamma   90.00
#
_symmetry.space_group_name_H-M   'P 1'
#
loop_
_entity.id
_entity.type
_entity.pdbx_description
1 polymer ?
#
loop_
_entity_poly.entity_id
_entity_poly.type
_entity_poly.pdbx_seq_one_letter_code
_entity_poly.pdbx_strand_id
1 'polypeptide(L)'
;MAIGSSRVALVQMRCGPEPDANFAKAVERIRDAAKQGAQIVCLPELFRSQYFCQAEDHANFALAEEIPGSSTNALSDLARELRVVIVASLFEKRAAGLYHNTAAIIDSDGKLLGKYRKMHIPDDPSFYEKFYFTPGDLGFKAWPTQHGKIGVCVCWDQWYPEAARLTALHGAEMLFYPTAIGWHPAEKEKYGAAQHSAWETIQRSHAIANGCYVAAINRVGHEAPAGGPGIEFWGQSFVVAPSGEIIAQASVDQEEILIADVEWKRVDEHRTHWPFLRDRRIDAYSEITERLIDP
;
A
#
# COMPACT_ATOMS: atom_id res chain seq x y z
N MET A 1 24.71 -5.18 11.77
CA MET A 1 25.35 -4.80 10.50
C MET A 1 24.31 -3.98 9.74
N ALA A 2 24.68 -2.87 9.13
CA ALA A 2 23.77 -2.11 8.29
C ALA A 2 23.38 -2.97 7.07
N ILE A 3 22.09 -3.02 6.73
CA ILE A 3 21.58 -3.72 5.56
C ILE A 3 22.04 -2.91 4.34
N GLY A 4 22.82 -3.51 3.43
CA GLY A 4 23.38 -2.78 2.28
C GLY A 4 22.32 -2.52 1.20
N SER A 5 21.58 -3.56 0.82
CA SER A 5 20.53 -3.54 -0.19
C SER A 5 19.48 -4.59 0.08
N SER A 6 18.30 -4.41 -0.51
CA SER A 6 17.23 -5.40 -0.50
C SER A 6 16.53 -5.45 -1.86
N ARG A 7 16.10 -6.64 -2.25
CA ARG A 7 15.23 -6.83 -3.40
C ARG A 7 13.78 -6.81 -2.98
N VAL A 8 13.00 -5.92 -3.58
CA VAL A 8 11.59 -5.71 -3.27
C VAL A 8 10.74 -6.22 -4.42
N ALA A 9 9.65 -6.91 -4.11
CA ALA A 9 8.67 -7.38 -5.08
C ALA A 9 7.30 -6.74 -4.82
N LEU A 10 6.69 -6.21 -5.86
CA LEU A 10 5.31 -5.74 -5.86
C LEU A 10 4.47 -6.73 -6.67
N VAL A 11 3.47 -7.31 -6.05
CA VAL A 11 2.60 -8.29 -6.70
C VAL A 11 1.40 -7.58 -7.32
N GLN A 12 1.48 -7.25 -8.60
CA GLN A 12 0.34 -6.76 -9.36
C GLN A 12 -0.51 -7.94 -9.81
N MET A 13 -1.75 -8.05 -9.31
CA MET A 13 -2.62 -9.19 -9.58
C MET A 13 -4.07 -8.79 -9.79
N ARG A 14 -4.81 -9.64 -10.52
CA ARG A 14 -6.26 -9.61 -10.61
C ARG A 14 -6.86 -10.32 -9.41
N CYS A 15 -7.97 -9.78 -8.90
CA CYS A 15 -8.72 -10.41 -7.83
C CYS A 15 -10.08 -10.90 -8.38
N GLY A 16 -10.33 -12.19 -8.25
CA GLY A 16 -11.60 -12.82 -8.62
C GLY A 16 -12.63 -12.77 -7.50
N PRO A 17 -13.84 -13.31 -7.72
CA PRO A 17 -14.89 -13.33 -6.73
C PRO A 17 -14.61 -14.27 -5.55
N GLU A 18 -13.77 -15.30 -5.73
CA GLU A 18 -13.50 -16.33 -4.74
C GLU A 18 -12.31 -15.97 -3.84
N PRO A 19 -12.52 -15.66 -2.55
CA PRO A 19 -11.46 -15.22 -1.64
C PRO A 19 -10.32 -16.22 -1.47
N ASP A 20 -10.64 -17.52 -1.41
CA ASP A 20 -9.62 -18.56 -1.21
C ASP A 20 -8.76 -18.77 -2.48
N ALA A 21 -9.34 -18.57 -3.67
CA ALA A 21 -8.59 -18.61 -4.91
C ALA A 21 -7.62 -17.41 -5.02
N ASN A 22 -8.07 -16.22 -4.61
CA ASN A 22 -7.21 -15.03 -4.56
C ASN A 22 -6.06 -15.22 -3.55
N PHE A 23 -6.36 -15.79 -2.39
CA PHE A 23 -5.35 -16.08 -1.37
C PHE A 23 -4.33 -17.10 -1.87
N ALA A 24 -4.78 -18.20 -2.48
CA ALA A 24 -3.89 -19.22 -3.07
C ALA A 24 -2.99 -18.62 -4.15
N LYS A 25 -3.54 -17.78 -5.04
CA LYS A 25 -2.78 -17.04 -6.06
C LYS A 25 -1.74 -16.13 -5.40
N ALA A 26 -2.10 -15.37 -4.37
CA ALA A 26 -1.16 -14.49 -3.67
C ALA A 26 0.00 -15.29 -3.06
N VAL A 27 -0.27 -16.43 -2.43
CA VAL A 27 0.75 -17.35 -1.89
C VAL A 27 1.70 -17.83 -2.99
N GLU A 28 1.18 -18.23 -4.15
CA GLU A 28 1.97 -18.63 -5.31
C GLU A 28 2.88 -17.49 -5.79
N ARG A 29 2.32 -16.27 -5.94
CA ARG A 29 3.07 -15.08 -6.35
C ARG A 29 4.16 -14.69 -5.35
N ILE A 30 3.91 -14.82 -4.05
CA ILE A 30 4.93 -14.60 -3.02
C ILE A 30 6.06 -15.63 -3.16
N ARG A 31 5.75 -16.92 -3.40
CA ARG A 31 6.75 -17.95 -3.65
C ARG A 31 7.58 -17.65 -4.90
N ASP A 32 6.95 -17.21 -5.96
CA ASP A 32 7.64 -16.85 -7.21
C ASP A 32 8.50 -15.59 -7.06
N ALA A 33 8.06 -14.62 -6.28
CA ALA A 33 8.85 -13.45 -5.91
C ALA A 33 10.10 -13.87 -5.11
N ALA A 34 9.95 -14.75 -4.13
CA ALA A 34 11.05 -15.27 -3.33
C ALA A 34 12.07 -16.05 -4.19
N LYS A 35 11.62 -16.86 -5.17
CA LYS A 35 12.50 -17.53 -6.15
C LYS A 35 13.32 -16.55 -6.99
N GLN A 36 12.79 -15.34 -7.23
CA GLN A 36 13.47 -14.25 -7.91
C GLN A 36 14.37 -13.43 -6.97
N GLY A 37 14.51 -13.87 -5.73
CA GLY A 37 15.39 -13.26 -4.72
C GLY A 37 14.75 -12.11 -3.95
N ALA A 38 13.43 -11.92 -4.02
CA ALA A 38 12.74 -10.91 -3.23
C ALA A 38 12.90 -11.17 -1.72
N GLN A 39 13.16 -10.12 -0.98
CA GLN A 39 13.30 -10.13 0.47
C GLN A 39 12.14 -9.39 1.15
N ILE A 40 11.48 -8.49 0.43
CA ILE A 40 10.27 -7.79 0.87
C ILE A 40 9.23 -7.94 -0.26
N VAL A 41 8.05 -8.43 0.08
CA VAL A 41 6.95 -8.64 -0.87
C VAL A 41 5.73 -7.85 -0.39
N CYS A 42 5.13 -7.07 -1.28
CA CYS A 42 3.91 -6.34 -0.99
C CYS A 42 2.78 -6.77 -1.93
N LEU A 43 1.61 -7.04 -1.34
CA LEU A 43 0.37 -7.38 -2.03
C LEU A 43 -0.50 -6.13 -2.23
N PRO A 44 -1.43 -6.11 -3.19
CA PRO A 44 -2.33 -4.97 -3.38
C PRO A 44 -3.36 -4.86 -2.23
N GLU A 45 -4.05 -3.74 -2.20
CA GLU A 45 -5.12 -3.47 -1.22
C GLU A 45 -6.23 -4.53 -1.32
N LEU A 46 -6.67 -5.06 -0.15
CA LEU A 46 -7.79 -6.00 -0.03
C LEU A 46 -7.69 -7.19 -1.00
N PHE A 47 -6.50 -7.73 -1.18
CA PHE A 47 -6.15 -8.69 -2.24
C PHE A 47 -6.97 -10.00 -2.18
N ARG A 48 -7.58 -10.34 -1.04
CA ARG A 48 -8.36 -11.57 -0.89
C ARG A 48 -9.70 -11.55 -1.62
N SER A 49 -10.20 -10.39 -2.01
CA SER A 49 -11.52 -10.27 -2.64
C SER A 49 -11.46 -9.36 -3.87
N GLN A 50 -12.47 -9.43 -4.72
CA GLN A 50 -12.77 -8.30 -5.57
C GLN A 50 -12.95 -7.05 -4.70
N TYR A 51 -12.76 -5.88 -5.30
CA TYR A 51 -12.97 -4.62 -4.62
C TYR A 51 -14.47 -4.40 -4.39
N PHE A 52 -14.93 -4.90 -3.27
CA PHE A 52 -16.36 -4.95 -2.91
C PHE A 52 -16.93 -3.56 -2.57
N CYS A 53 -16.09 -2.57 -2.30
CA CYS A 53 -16.53 -1.21 -1.96
C CYS A 53 -17.18 -0.46 -3.14
N GLN A 54 -17.34 -1.09 -4.29
CA GLN A 54 -18.11 -0.56 -5.42
C GLN A 54 -19.62 -0.50 -5.14
N ALA A 55 -20.10 -1.19 -4.13
CA ALA A 55 -21.50 -1.22 -3.70
C ALA A 55 -21.60 -1.28 -2.17
N GLU A 56 -22.68 -0.75 -1.62
CA GLU A 56 -23.01 -0.85 -0.21
C GLU A 56 -23.84 -2.13 0.03
N ASP A 57 -23.16 -3.24 0.33
CA ASP A 57 -23.80 -4.55 0.55
C ASP A 57 -23.34 -5.14 1.88
N HIS A 58 -24.30 -5.35 2.79
CA HIS A 58 -24.04 -5.95 4.10
C HIS A 58 -23.48 -7.37 4.01
N ALA A 59 -23.74 -8.11 2.93
CA ALA A 59 -23.20 -9.46 2.75
C ALA A 59 -21.66 -9.46 2.70
N ASN A 60 -21.05 -8.39 2.23
CA ASN A 60 -19.59 -8.27 2.14
C ASN A 60 -18.89 -8.23 3.50
N PHE A 61 -19.58 -7.93 4.60
CA PHE A 61 -18.98 -8.01 5.94
C PHE A 61 -18.56 -9.44 6.32
N ALA A 62 -19.08 -10.47 5.64
CA ALA A 62 -18.63 -11.85 5.79
C ALA A 62 -17.21 -12.09 5.28
N LEU A 63 -16.65 -11.19 4.47
CA LEU A 63 -15.27 -11.24 3.97
C LEU A 63 -14.24 -10.83 5.03
N ALA A 64 -14.68 -10.19 6.12
CA ALA A 64 -13.80 -9.67 7.15
C ALA A 64 -13.27 -10.78 8.07
N GLU A 65 -12.01 -10.65 8.47
CA GLU A 65 -11.34 -11.56 9.40
C GLU A 65 -10.66 -10.81 10.55
N GLU A 66 -10.41 -11.51 11.65
CA GLU A 66 -9.60 -10.95 12.74
C GLU A 66 -8.12 -10.83 12.33
N ILE A 67 -7.40 -9.87 12.90
CA ILE A 67 -5.95 -9.72 12.74
C ILE A 67 -5.31 -9.62 14.14
N PRO A 68 -4.51 -10.64 14.57
CA PRO A 68 -4.15 -11.87 13.82
C PRO A 68 -5.35 -12.82 13.61
N GLY A 69 -5.32 -13.51 12.46
CA GLY A 69 -6.37 -14.44 12.02
C GLY A 69 -5.83 -15.43 10.99
N SER A 70 -6.73 -16.10 10.26
CA SER A 70 -6.37 -17.20 9.35
C SER A 70 -5.36 -16.77 8.29
N SER A 71 -5.59 -15.63 7.61
CA SER A 71 -4.69 -15.13 6.58
C SER A 71 -3.33 -14.73 7.13
N THR A 72 -3.31 -13.97 8.23
CA THR A 72 -2.03 -13.54 8.82
C THR A 72 -1.23 -14.70 9.36
N ASN A 73 -1.86 -15.74 9.91
CA ASN A 73 -1.17 -16.94 10.38
C ASN A 73 -0.53 -17.70 9.21
N ALA A 74 -1.28 -17.93 8.13
CA ALA A 74 -0.74 -18.61 6.94
C ALA A 74 0.38 -17.79 6.28
N LEU A 75 0.25 -16.46 6.20
CA LEU A 75 1.30 -15.59 5.67
C LEU A 75 2.52 -15.52 6.61
N SER A 76 2.36 -15.65 7.93
CA SER A 76 3.45 -15.74 8.90
C SER A 76 4.27 -17.01 8.71
N ASP A 77 3.61 -18.15 8.49
CA ASP A 77 4.29 -19.41 8.19
C ASP A 77 5.03 -19.33 6.85
N LEU A 78 4.40 -18.73 5.83
CA LEU A 78 5.02 -18.51 4.52
C LEU A 78 6.22 -17.56 4.58
N ALA A 79 6.11 -16.45 5.33
CA ALA A 79 7.19 -15.49 5.54
C ALA A 79 8.42 -16.18 6.18
N ARG A 80 8.19 -17.02 7.20
CA ARG A 80 9.24 -17.81 7.88
C ARG A 80 9.87 -18.82 6.95
N GLU A 81 9.05 -19.56 6.18
CA GLU A 81 9.50 -20.57 5.22
C GLU A 81 10.43 -19.95 4.17
N LEU A 82 10.00 -18.82 3.59
CA LEU A 82 10.70 -18.19 2.47
C LEU A 82 11.73 -17.15 2.91
N ARG A 83 11.75 -16.78 4.19
CA ARG A 83 12.57 -15.71 4.78
C ARG A 83 12.35 -14.35 4.10
N VAL A 84 11.09 -14.00 3.85
CA VAL A 84 10.68 -12.73 3.25
C VAL A 84 9.79 -11.93 4.17
N VAL A 85 9.92 -10.61 4.15
CA VAL A 85 8.96 -9.70 4.75
C VAL A 85 7.71 -9.66 3.87
N ILE A 86 6.52 -9.71 4.47
CA ILE A 86 5.26 -9.62 3.73
C ILE A 86 4.45 -8.43 4.25
N VAL A 87 4.00 -7.57 3.32
CA VAL A 87 3.01 -6.52 3.56
C VAL A 87 1.70 -6.95 2.88
N ALA A 88 0.63 -7.13 3.67
CA ALA A 88 -0.64 -7.67 3.20
C ALA A 88 -1.81 -6.82 3.70
N SER A 89 -2.60 -6.24 2.79
CA SER A 89 -3.81 -5.49 3.11
C SER A 89 -5.02 -6.41 3.17
N LEU A 90 -5.78 -6.32 4.26
CA LEU A 90 -6.89 -7.22 4.61
C LEU A 90 -8.10 -6.43 5.13
N PHE A 91 -9.29 -7.02 5.02
CA PHE A 91 -10.48 -6.53 5.67
C PHE A 91 -10.52 -7.02 7.12
N GLU A 92 -10.20 -6.13 8.08
CA GLU A 92 -10.13 -6.45 9.49
C GLU A 92 -11.50 -6.35 10.16
N LYS A 93 -11.93 -7.44 10.82
CA LYS A 93 -12.99 -7.42 11.84
C LYS A 93 -12.35 -7.24 13.21
N ARG A 94 -12.40 -6.03 13.75
CA ARG A 94 -11.85 -5.71 15.08
C ARG A 94 -12.77 -6.17 16.21
N ALA A 95 -14.08 -5.96 16.01
CA ALA A 95 -15.15 -6.34 16.92
C ALA A 95 -16.47 -6.39 16.14
N ALA A 96 -17.55 -6.80 16.80
CA ALA A 96 -18.89 -6.73 16.22
C ALA A 96 -19.23 -5.26 15.87
N GLY A 97 -19.54 -5.00 14.58
CA GLY A 97 -19.86 -3.67 14.07
C GLY A 97 -18.67 -2.71 13.91
N LEU A 98 -17.43 -3.18 14.09
CA LEU A 98 -16.23 -2.35 13.98
C LEU A 98 -15.21 -3.00 13.06
N TYR A 99 -14.97 -2.38 11.91
CA TYR A 99 -14.16 -2.93 10.82
C TYR A 99 -13.18 -1.90 10.29
N HIS A 100 -12.05 -2.37 9.75
CA HIS A 100 -11.02 -1.53 9.18
C HIS A 100 -10.43 -2.13 7.90
N ASN A 101 -9.95 -1.28 7.00
CA ASN A 101 -9.01 -1.64 5.95
C ASN A 101 -7.61 -1.61 6.58
N THR A 102 -6.95 -2.75 6.65
CA THR A 102 -5.76 -2.93 7.50
C THR A 102 -4.62 -3.62 6.75
N ALA A 103 -3.45 -3.03 6.78
CA ALA A 103 -2.23 -3.69 6.34
C ALA A 103 -1.52 -4.38 7.51
N ALA A 104 -1.25 -5.66 7.38
CA ALA A 104 -0.43 -6.45 8.29
C ALA A 104 1.03 -6.45 7.81
N ILE A 105 1.97 -6.29 8.74
CA ILE A 105 3.41 -6.29 8.47
C ILE A 105 4.02 -7.50 9.17
N ILE A 106 4.51 -8.46 8.37
CA ILE A 106 5.05 -9.73 8.84
C ILE A 106 6.53 -9.78 8.48
N ASP A 107 7.41 -10.00 9.47
CA ASP A 107 8.85 -10.09 9.24
C ASP A 107 9.26 -11.46 8.69
N SER A 108 10.45 -11.56 8.18
CA SER A 108 11.03 -12.75 7.54
C SER A 108 11.23 -13.95 8.48
N ASP A 109 11.10 -13.75 9.79
CA ASP A 109 11.03 -14.85 10.77
C ASP A 109 9.59 -15.35 11.03
N GLY A 110 8.61 -14.75 10.36
CA GLY A 110 7.18 -15.02 10.49
C GLY A 110 6.50 -14.25 11.62
N LYS A 111 7.19 -13.33 12.30
CA LYS A 111 6.60 -12.51 13.35
C LYS A 111 5.71 -11.43 12.75
N LEU A 112 4.47 -11.35 13.21
CA LEU A 112 3.61 -10.19 12.94
C LEU A 112 4.15 -9.00 13.76
N LEU A 113 4.85 -8.07 13.09
CA LEU A 113 5.44 -6.88 13.71
C LEU A 113 4.37 -5.88 14.15
N GLY A 114 3.25 -5.88 13.44
CA GLY A 114 2.14 -5.01 13.73
C GLY A 114 1.21 -4.85 12.55
N LYS A 115 0.34 -3.85 12.66
CA LYS A 115 -0.62 -3.50 11.62
C LYS A 115 -0.81 -1.99 11.52
N TYR A 116 -1.16 -1.54 10.32
CA TYR A 116 -1.59 -0.19 10.02
C TYR A 116 -3.05 -0.23 9.58
N ARG A 117 -3.90 0.57 10.19
CA ARG A 117 -5.29 0.77 9.77
C ARG A 117 -5.37 2.03 8.91
N LYS A 118 -5.92 1.92 7.71
CA LYS A 118 -6.10 3.03 6.76
C LYS A 118 -6.72 4.23 7.45
N MET A 119 -6.04 5.36 7.43
CA MET A 119 -6.45 6.57 8.16
C MET A 119 -7.47 7.37 7.36
N HIS A 120 -7.27 7.48 6.04
CA HIS A 120 -8.15 8.25 5.16
C HIS A 120 -9.05 7.29 4.38
N ILE A 121 -10.35 7.38 4.63
CA ILE A 121 -11.35 6.51 4.02
C ILE A 121 -12.11 7.30 2.95
N PRO A 122 -12.03 6.89 1.66
CA PRO A 122 -12.76 7.54 0.57
C PRO A 122 -14.26 7.27 0.65
N ASP A 123 -15.02 8.14 -0.02
CA ASP A 123 -16.46 8.05 -0.19
C ASP A 123 -16.84 8.72 -1.51
N ASP A 124 -16.46 8.07 -2.60
CA ASP A 124 -16.73 8.50 -3.97
C ASP A 124 -17.55 7.43 -4.71
N PRO A 125 -18.21 7.77 -5.82
CA PRO A 125 -18.92 6.78 -6.64
C PRO A 125 -18.04 5.58 -6.99
N SER A 126 -18.52 4.39 -6.67
CA SER A 126 -17.81 3.11 -6.77
C SER A 126 -16.63 2.92 -5.79
N PHE A 127 -16.43 3.84 -4.84
CA PHE A 127 -15.46 3.75 -3.75
C PHE A 127 -16.11 4.03 -2.40
N TYR A 128 -17.22 3.33 -2.09
CA TYR A 128 -18.03 3.51 -0.87
C TYR A 128 -17.38 2.86 0.36
N GLU A 129 -16.12 3.20 0.62
CA GLU A 129 -15.36 2.59 1.72
C GLU A 129 -15.90 3.00 3.10
N LYS A 130 -16.48 4.18 3.25
CA LYS A 130 -17.07 4.62 4.53
C LYS A 130 -18.23 3.76 5.01
N PHE A 131 -18.90 3.04 4.10
CA PHE A 131 -19.92 2.07 4.49
C PHE A 131 -19.33 0.89 5.27
N TYR A 132 -18.08 0.49 4.96
CA TYR A 132 -17.43 -0.67 5.53
C TYR A 132 -16.44 -0.34 6.64
N PHE A 133 -15.67 0.74 6.52
CA PHE A 133 -14.48 0.94 7.33
C PHE A 133 -14.57 2.16 8.25
N THR A 134 -14.20 1.93 9.50
CA THR A 134 -13.86 2.98 10.44
C THR A 134 -12.45 3.49 10.13
N PRO A 135 -12.20 4.82 10.15
CA PRO A 135 -10.87 5.38 10.04
C PRO A 135 -9.88 4.76 11.02
N GLY A 136 -8.62 4.68 10.62
CA GLY A 136 -7.55 4.12 11.42
C GLY A 136 -7.30 4.91 12.70
N ASP A 137 -6.95 4.20 13.77
CA ASP A 137 -6.73 4.75 15.12
C ASP A 137 -5.38 4.35 15.72
N LEU A 138 -4.50 3.75 14.92
CA LEU A 138 -3.17 3.30 15.37
C LEU A 138 -2.06 4.30 15.07
N GLY A 139 -2.38 5.39 14.39
CA GLY A 139 -1.42 6.39 13.93
C GLY A 139 -0.52 5.87 12.80
N PHE A 140 0.37 6.75 12.34
CA PHE A 140 1.39 6.43 11.34
C PHE A 140 2.59 5.81 12.03
N LYS A 141 3.23 4.81 11.38
CA LYS A 141 4.33 4.04 11.98
C LYS A 141 5.36 3.62 10.94
N ALA A 142 6.56 3.31 11.43
CA ALA A 142 7.56 2.59 10.68
C ALA A 142 7.99 1.35 11.46
N TRP A 143 8.24 0.25 10.75
CA TRP A 143 8.62 -1.03 11.33
C TRP A 143 10.04 -1.39 10.91
N PRO A 144 10.94 -1.62 11.87
CA PRO A 144 12.24 -2.22 11.57
C PRO A 144 12.02 -3.70 11.23
N THR A 145 12.32 -4.06 10.00
CA THR A 145 12.34 -5.45 9.53
C THR A 145 13.75 -5.95 9.38
N GLN A 146 13.93 -7.25 9.16
CA GLN A 146 15.26 -7.80 8.88
C GLN A 146 15.85 -7.32 7.54
N HIS A 147 15.04 -6.70 6.67
CA HIS A 147 15.45 -6.26 5.33
C HIS A 147 15.29 -4.75 5.08
N GLY A 148 15.06 -3.94 6.10
CA GLY A 148 14.95 -2.48 6.01
C GLY A 148 13.88 -1.93 6.93
N LYS A 149 13.88 -0.62 7.14
CA LYS A 149 12.87 0.06 7.95
C LYS A 149 11.77 0.60 7.04
N ILE A 150 10.60 -0.04 7.08
CA ILE A 150 9.50 0.23 6.17
C ILE A 150 8.34 0.95 6.87
N GLY A 151 7.65 1.82 6.12
CA GLY A 151 6.36 2.39 6.48
C GLY A 151 5.27 1.88 5.55
N VAL A 152 4.05 1.82 6.03
CA VAL A 152 2.91 1.40 5.23
C VAL A 152 1.76 2.38 5.43
N CYS A 153 1.23 2.88 4.33
CA CYS A 153 -0.04 3.57 4.21
C CYS A 153 -0.90 2.82 3.19
N VAL A 154 -2.21 3.06 3.15
CA VAL A 154 -3.08 2.28 2.25
C VAL A 154 -3.86 3.22 1.33
N CYS A 155 -3.72 3.01 0.02
CA CYS A 155 -4.51 3.58 -1.07
C CYS A 155 -4.80 5.09 -0.89
N TRP A 156 -5.97 5.49 -0.42
CA TRP A 156 -6.40 6.89 -0.30
C TRP A 156 -5.44 7.76 0.52
N ASP A 157 -4.69 7.16 1.48
CA ASP A 157 -3.63 7.84 2.23
C ASP A 157 -2.56 8.45 1.30
N GLN A 158 -2.40 7.92 0.08
CA GLN A 158 -1.42 8.37 -0.91
C GLN A 158 -1.62 9.82 -1.36
N TRP A 159 -2.84 10.36 -1.22
CA TRP A 159 -3.14 11.74 -1.60
C TRP A 159 -2.77 12.77 -0.54
N TYR A 160 -2.41 12.30 0.68
CA TYR A 160 -2.16 13.16 1.84
C TYR A 160 -0.67 13.22 2.16
N PRO A 161 0.01 14.36 1.87
CA PRO A 161 1.42 14.55 2.20
C PRO A 161 1.75 14.32 3.66
N GLU A 162 0.80 14.60 4.56
CA GLU A 162 0.92 14.41 6.00
C GLU A 162 1.12 12.93 6.36
N ALA A 163 0.43 12.02 5.69
CA ALA A 163 0.57 10.57 5.91
C ALA A 163 2.00 10.11 5.58
N ALA A 164 2.50 10.48 4.40
CA ALA A 164 3.86 10.18 3.98
C ALA A 164 4.89 10.81 4.93
N ARG A 165 4.68 12.08 5.28
CA ARG A 165 5.60 12.84 6.16
C ARG A 165 5.66 12.24 7.55
N LEU A 166 4.54 11.97 8.18
CA LEU A 166 4.50 11.39 9.54
C LEU A 166 5.13 10.01 9.55
N THR A 167 4.85 9.17 8.55
CA THR A 167 5.47 7.84 8.44
C THR A 167 6.99 7.94 8.26
N ALA A 168 7.48 8.87 7.43
CA ALA A 168 8.90 9.12 7.26
C ALA A 168 9.58 9.67 8.54
N LEU A 169 8.87 10.50 9.32
CA LEU A 169 9.35 11.01 10.61
C LEU A 169 9.47 9.90 11.67
N HIS A 170 8.71 8.81 11.55
CA HIS A 170 8.94 7.60 12.34
C HIS A 170 10.17 6.80 11.88
N GLY A 171 10.86 7.30 10.85
CA GLY A 171 12.12 6.77 10.35
C GLY A 171 11.97 5.76 9.22
N ALA A 172 10.84 5.73 8.51
CA ALA A 172 10.70 4.89 7.32
C ALA A 172 11.73 5.31 6.25
N GLU A 173 12.40 4.33 5.69
CA GLU A 173 13.32 4.45 4.57
C GLU A 173 12.65 4.08 3.24
N MET A 174 11.54 3.34 3.32
CA MET A 174 10.67 3.02 2.21
C MET A 174 9.20 3.05 2.66
N LEU A 175 8.34 3.66 1.86
CA LEU A 175 6.90 3.70 2.06
C LEU A 175 6.22 2.75 1.08
N PHE A 176 5.34 1.89 1.56
CA PHE A 176 4.49 1.02 0.75
C PHE A 176 3.06 1.54 0.75
N TYR A 177 2.44 1.54 -0.42
CA TYR A 177 1.04 1.90 -0.63
C TYR A 177 0.30 0.75 -1.34
N PRO A 178 -0.15 -0.30 -0.60
CA PRO A 178 -1.17 -1.19 -1.13
C PRO A 178 -2.37 -0.40 -1.61
N THR A 179 -2.76 -0.59 -2.87
CA THR A 179 -3.72 0.27 -3.56
C THR A 179 -4.72 -0.54 -4.36
N ALA A 180 -5.93 0.01 -4.52
CA ALA A 180 -6.96 -0.38 -5.46
C ALA A 180 -7.47 0.89 -6.13
N ILE A 181 -6.81 1.31 -7.21
CA ILE A 181 -7.16 2.52 -7.95
C ILE A 181 -7.31 2.21 -9.44
N GLY A 182 -8.32 2.78 -10.05
CA GLY A 182 -8.65 2.53 -11.44
C GLY A 182 -9.57 3.62 -12.00
N TRP A 183 -9.95 3.44 -13.25
CA TRP A 183 -10.84 4.34 -13.95
C TRP A 183 -12.30 3.90 -13.78
N HIS A 184 -13.13 4.82 -13.34
CA HIS A 184 -14.57 4.69 -13.55
C HIS A 184 -14.86 4.83 -15.06
N PRO A 185 -15.63 3.92 -15.68
CA PRO A 185 -15.85 3.96 -17.13
C PRO A 185 -16.38 5.28 -17.68
N ALA A 186 -17.25 5.96 -16.92
CA ALA A 186 -17.81 7.25 -17.33
C ALA A 186 -16.78 8.41 -17.31
N GLU A 187 -15.65 8.25 -16.65
CA GLU A 187 -14.63 9.29 -16.47
C GLU A 187 -13.36 9.05 -17.26
N LYS A 188 -13.11 7.78 -17.66
CA LYS A 188 -11.84 7.34 -18.26
C LYS A 188 -11.44 8.17 -19.46
N GLU A 189 -12.37 8.42 -20.39
CA GLU A 189 -12.07 9.16 -21.63
C GLU A 189 -11.68 10.61 -21.34
N LYS A 190 -12.37 11.26 -20.41
CA LYS A 190 -12.22 12.70 -20.15
C LYS A 190 -11.09 13.01 -19.17
N TYR A 191 -10.97 12.20 -18.12
CA TYR A 191 -10.10 12.51 -16.99
C TYR A 191 -9.02 11.47 -16.73
N GLY A 192 -9.11 10.28 -17.35
CA GLY A 192 -8.28 9.13 -16.98
C GLY A 192 -6.78 9.39 -17.06
N ALA A 193 -6.31 10.08 -18.10
CA ALA A 193 -4.88 10.41 -18.23
C ALA A 193 -4.41 11.37 -17.11
N ALA A 194 -5.24 12.37 -16.76
CA ALA A 194 -4.91 13.32 -15.70
C ALA A 194 -4.94 12.67 -14.30
N GLN A 195 -5.93 11.79 -14.05
CA GLN A 195 -6.04 11.04 -12.79
C GLN A 195 -4.82 10.13 -12.58
N HIS A 196 -4.40 9.40 -13.62
CA HIS A 196 -3.24 8.54 -13.57
C HIS A 196 -1.93 9.35 -13.36
N SER A 197 -1.75 10.44 -14.11
CA SER A 197 -0.59 11.33 -13.96
C SER A 197 -0.53 11.97 -12.57
N ALA A 198 -1.66 12.36 -11.99
CA ALA A 198 -1.72 12.88 -10.62
C ALA A 198 -1.28 11.82 -9.60
N TRP A 199 -1.73 10.57 -9.76
CA TRP A 199 -1.35 9.45 -8.90
C TRP A 199 0.16 9.17 -8.93
N GLU A 200 0.78 9.12 -10.10
CA GLU A 200 2.23 8.97 -10.23
C GLU A 200 2.97 10.15 -9.62
N THR A 201 2.52 11.37 -9.93
CA THR A 201 3.17 12.61 -9.48
C THR A 201 3.18 12.73 -7.95
N ILE A 202 2.06 12.48 -7.28
CA ILE A 202 2.00 12.60 -5.81
C ILE A 202 2.91 11.58 -5.13
N GLN A 203 2.99 10.35 -5.62
CA GLN A 203 3.86 9.30 -5.09
C GLN A 203 5.34 9.67 -5.25
N ARG A 204 5.72 10.20 -6.42
CA ARG A 204 7.08 10.71 -6.67
C ARG A 204 7.41 11.91 -5.77
N SER A 205 6.43 12.79 -5.54
CA SER A 205 6.57 13.91 -4.60
C SER A 205 6.86 13.41 -3.17
N HIS A 206 6.19 12.35 -2.71
CA HIS A 206 6.47 11.77 -1.39
C HIS A 206 7.90 11.25 -1.28
N ALA A 207 8.41 10.59 -2.32
CA ALA A 207 9.79 10.11 -2.32
C ALA A 207 10.79 11.26 -2.19
N ILE A 208 10.65 12.30 -3.02
CA ILE A 208 11.52 13.49 -3.03
C ILE A 208 11.44 14.22 -1.69
N ALA A 209 10.24 14.59 -1.26
CA ALA A 209 10.02 15.42 -0.08
C ALA A 209 10.50 14.76 1.22
N ASN A 210 10.55 13.43 1.28
CA ASN A 210 10.96 12.67 2.46
C ASN A 210 12.33 12.00 2.32
N GLY A 211 12.94 12.08 1.13
CA GLY A 211 14.22 11.43 0.84
C GLY A 211 14.17 9.93 1.15
N CYS A 212 13.13 9.24 0.69
CA CYS A 212 12.92 7.81 0.92
C CYS A 212 12.41 7.13 -0.36
N TYR A 213 12.46 5.81 -0.40
CA TYR A 213 11.81 5.06 -1.46
C TYR A 213 10.28 5.08 -1.29
N VAL A 214 9.56 4.99 -2.40
CA VAL A 214 8.10 4.80 -2.41
C VAL A 214 7.75 3.64 -3.34
N ALA A 215 6.89 2.75 -2.90
CA ALA A 215 6.36 1.65 -3.66
C ALA A 215 4.82 1.72 -3.68
N ALA A 216 4.24 1.88 -4.85
CA ALA A 216 2.80 1.83 -5.08
C ALA A 216 2.45 0.48 -5.71
N ILE A 217 1.62 -0.30 -5.02
CA ILE A 217 1.20 -1.63 -5.45
C ILE A 217 -0.28 -1.58 -5.78
N ASN A 218 -0.61 -1.71 -7.05
CA ASN A 218 -2.00 -1.69 -7.51
C ASN A 218 -2.47 -3.09 -7.94
N ARG A 219 -3.78 -3.30 -7.92
CA ARG A 219 -4.41 -4.40 -8.64
C ARG A 219 -4.57 -4.06 -10.11
N VAL A 220 -4.92 -5.04 -10.94
CA VAL A 220 -5.09 -4.88 -12.38
C VAL A 220 -6.33 -5.59 -12.87
N GLY A 221 -6.93 -5.08 -13.95
CA GLY A 221 -8.08 -5.68 -14.60
C GLY A 221 -9.41 -5.06 -14.22
N HIS A 222 -10.48 -5.54 -14.84
CA HIS A 222 -11.82 -5.02 -14.62
C HIS A 222 -12.54 -5.84 -13.56
N GLU A 223 -13.11 -5.14 -12.58
CA GLU A 223 -13.94 -5.75 -11.52
C GLU A 223 -15.26 -4.97 -11.44
N ALA A 224 -16.38 -5.71 -11.45
CA ALA A 224 -17.71 -5.11 -11.39
C ALA A 224 -18.58 -5.84 -10.37
N PRO A 225 -19.38 -5.11 -9.56
CA PRO A 225 -20.47 -5.69 -8.81
C PRO A 225 -21.57 -6.15 -9.78
N ALA A 226 -22.46 -7.04 -9.32
CA ALA A 226 -23.58 -7.51 -10.14
C ALA A 226 -24.43 -6.32 -10.64
N GLY A 227 -24.48 -6.15 -11.97
CA GLY A 227 -25.25 -5.07 -12.61
C GLY A 227 -24.62 -3.68 -12.58
N GLY A 228 -23.42 -3.52 -12.06
CA GLY A 228 -22.68 -2.25 -12.07
C GLY A 228 -21.71 -2.12 -13.24
N PRO A 229 -21.25 -0.90 -13.52
CA PRO A 229 -20.29 -0.63 -14.61
C PRO A 229 -18.89 -1.16 -14.32
N GLY A 230 -18.55 -1.35 -13.06
CA GLY A 230 -17.23 -1.76 -12.61
C GLY A 230 -16.17 -0.67 -12.65
N ILE A 231 -14.98 -1.04 -12.18
CA ILE A 231 -13.76 -0.23 -12.23
C ILE A 231 -12.73 -0.99 -13.06
N GLU A 232 -12.06 -0.28 -13.95
CA GLU A 232 -10.86 -0.78 -14.62
C GLU A 232 -9.63 -0.35 -13.82
N PHE A 233 -9.10 -1.27 -13.01
CA PHE A 233 -7.88 -1.06 -12.26
C PHE A 233 -6.69 -1.04 -13.22
N TRP A 234 -5.95 0.07 -13.21
CA TRP A 234 -4.96 0.35 -14.25
C TRP A 234 -3.57 -0.24 -14.02
N GLY A 235 -3.40 -1.10 -13.01
CA GLY A 235 -2.09 -1.68 -12.74
C GLY A 235 -1.02 -0.62 -12.52
N GLN A 236 0.02 -0.65 -13.33
CA GLN A 236 1.17 0.26 -13.29
C GLN A 236 1.77 0.44 -11.90
N SER A 237 1.84 -0.64 -11.12
CA SER A 237 2.61 -0.64 -9.89
C SER A 237 4.04 -0.16 -10.14
N PHE A 238 4.61 0.63 -9.25
CA PHE A 238 5.96 1.18 -9.47
C PHE A 238 6.74 1.38 -8.19
N VAL A 239 8.06 1.49 -8.34
CA VAL A 239 8.99 1.84 -7.25
C VAL A 239 9.73 3.12 -7.64
N VAL A 240 9.75 4.07 -6.71
CA VAL A 240 10.42 5.38 -6.83
C VAL A 240 11.61 5.45 -5.89
N ALA A 241 12.74 5.90 -6.41
CA ALA A 241 13.93 6.22 -5.61
C ALA A 241 13.78 7.53 -4.83
N PRO A 242 14.62 7.81 -3.83
CA PRO A 242 14.60 9.06 -3.06
C PRO A 242 14.73 10.33 -3.92
N SER A 243 15.29 10.22 -5.12
CA SER A 243 15.40 11.30 -6.11
C SER A 243 14.11 11.60 -6.88
N GLY A 244 13.06 10.77 -6.73
CA GLY A 244 11.84 10.85 -7.53
C GLY A 244 11.91 10.11 -8.87
N GLU A 245 13.01 9.39 -9.13
CA GLU A 245 13.17 8.54 -10.31
C GLU A 245 12.34 7.25 -10.15
N ILE A 246 11.55 6.89 -11.15
CA ILE A 246 10.90 5.58 -11.22
C ILE A 246 11.97 4.55 -11.63
N ILE A 247 12.31 3.65 -10.71
CA ILE A 247 13.35 2.63 -10.94
C ILE A 247 12.78 1.29 -11.44
N ALA A 248 11.49 1.09 -11.27
CA ALA A 248 10.76 -0.06 -11.82
C ALA A 248 9.28 0.31 -11.97
N GLN A 249 8.64 -0.14 -13.05
CA GLN A 249 7.23 0.09 -13.33
C GLN A 249 6.62 -1.11 -14.05
N ALA A 250 5.45 -1.53 -13.59
CA ALA A 250 4.67 -2.62 -14.17
C ALA A 250 3.79 -2.12 -15.34
N SER A 251 3.26 -3.06 -16.10
CA SER A 251 2.31 -2.80 -17.19
C SER A 251 0.93 -2.34 -16.69
N VAL A 252 0.12 -1.81 -17.60
CA VAL A 252 -1.24 -1.33 -17.30
C VAL A 252 -2.28 -2.45 -17.24
N ASP A 253 -2.00 -3.65 -17.77
CA ASP A 253 -3.02 -4.66 -18.06
C ASP A 253 -2.62 -6.09 -17.70
N GLN A 254 -1.36 -6.33 -17.31
CA GLN A 254 -0.87 -7.68 -17.01
C GLN A 254 -0.75 -7.94 -15.50
N GLU A 255 -0.96 -9.20 -15.12
CA GLU A 255 -0.53 -9.70 -13.82
C GLU A 255 0.97 -9.94 -13.86
N GLU A 256 1.71 -9.33 -12.93
CA GLU A 256 3.15 -9.50 -12.89
C GLU A 256 3.74 -9.30 -11.49
N ILE A 257 4.94 -9.77 -11.31
CA ILE A 257 5.75 -9.52 -10.12
C ILE A 257 6.82 -8.50 -10.52
N LEU A 258 6.61 -7.25 -10.10
CA LEU A 258 7.57 -6.19 -10.34
C LEU A 258 8.72 -6.30 -9.34
N ILE A 259 9.95 -6.45 -9.81
CA ILE A 259 11.15 -6.53 -8.97
C ILE A 259 11.92 -5.22 -9.04
N ALA A 260 12.36 -4.73 -7.89
CA ALA A 260 13.27 -3.59 -7.77
C ALA A 260 14.36 -3.86 -6.74
N ASP A 261 15.59 -3.47 -7.04
CA ASP A 261 16.69 -3.48 -6.09
C ASP A 261 16.78 -2.12 -5.39
N VAL A 262 16.76 -2.13 -4.06
CA VAL A 262 16.78 -0.96 -3.18
C VAL A 262 18.10 -0.92 -2.43
N GLU A 263 18.85 0.15 -2.58
CA GLU A 263 20.09 0.41 -1.84
C GLU A 263 19.80 1.37 -0.67
N TRP A 264 19.79 0.87 0.56
CA TRP A 264 19.42 1.67 1.74
C TRP A 264 20.32 2.86 1.98
N LYS A 265 21.61 2.76 1.63
CA LYS A 265 22.55 3.90 1.71
C LYS A 265 22.13 5.11 0.89
N ARG A 266 21.38 4.93 -0.21
CA ARG A 266 20.87 6.05 -1.03
C ARG A 266 19.92 6.96 -0.26
N VAL A 267 19.24 6.43 0.76
CA VAL A 267 18.35 7.22 1.63
C VAL A 267 19.20 8.20 2.47
N ASP A 268 20.25 7.70 3.10
CA ASP A 268 21.15 8.52 3.91
C ASP A 268 21.90 9.55 3.06
N GLU A 269 22.46 9.10 1.92
CA GLU A 269 23.13 9.96 0.95
C GLU A 269 22.21 11.09 0.48
N HIS A 270 20.97 10.76 0.09
CA HIS A 270 20.01 11.74 -0.40
C HIS A 270 19.61 12.74 0.70
N ARG A 271 19.29 12.25 1.91
CA ARG A 271 18.93 13.10 3.05
C ARG A 271 20.09 13.97 3.54
N THR A 272 21.32 13.55 3.30
CA THR A 272 22.52 14.32 3.62
C THR A 272 22.76 15.44 2.60
N HIS A 273 22.66 15.14 1.30
CA HIS A 273 22.93 16.10 0.22
C HIS A 273 21.76 17.07 -0.04
N TRP A 274 20.53 16.58 0.12
CA TRP A 274 19.30 17.36 0.03
C TRP A 274 18.53 17.27 1.37
N PRO A 275 18.92 18.08 2.35
CA PRO A 275 18.55 17.86 3.75
C PRO A 275 17.16 18.41 4.09
N PHE A 276 16.14 18.08 3.33
CA PHE A 276 14.77 18.56 3.52
C PHE A 276 14.20 18.26 4.91
N LEU A 277 14.58 17.13 5.53
CA LEU A 277 14.14 16.82 6.89
C LEU A 277 14.80 17.69 7.95
N ARG A 278 16.10 18.02 7.77
CA ARG A 278 16.87 18.91 8.66
C ARG A 278 16.35 20.34 8.61
N ASP A 279 16.04 20.80 7.39
CA ASP A 279 15.71 22.20 7.12
C ASP A 279 14.23 22.53 7.33
N ARG A 280 13.46 21.60 7.89
CA ARG A 280 12.04 21.82 8.24
C ARG A 280 11.91 22.92 9.29
N ARG A 281 10.97 23.82 9.05
CA ARG A 281 10.61 24.91 9.98
C ARG A 281 9.49 24.43 10.92
N ILE A 282 9.84 23.49 11.82
CA ILE A 282 8.89 22.89 12.78
C ILE A 282 8.23 23.92 13.71
N ASP A 283 8.87 25.07 13.88
CA ASP A 283 8.39 26.23 14.60
C ASP A 283 7.24 26.97 13.89
N ALA A 284 7.03 26.71 12.60
CA ALA A 284 6.07 27.43 11.74
C ALA A 284 4.92 26.53 11.24
N TYR A 285 4.81 25.27 11.69
CA TYR A 285 3.82 24.31 11.15
C TYR A 285 2.63 24.06 12.09
N SER A 286 2.39 24.89 13.11
CA SER A 286 1.33 24.66 14.08
C SER A 286 -0.07 24.60 13.45
N GLU A 287 -0.30 25.36 12.39
CA GLU A 287 -1.59 25.47 11.73
C GLU A 287 -1.94 24.27 10.81
N ILE A 288 -1.00 23.36 10.56
CA ILE A 288 -1.23 22.19 9.67
C ILE A 288 -2.35 21.26 10.19
N THR A 289 -2.72 21.38 11.46
CA THR A 289 -3.81 20.61 12.06
C THR A 289 -5.18 21.23 11.86
N GLU A 290 -5.24 22.48 11.38
CA GLU A 290 -6.50 23.13 11.04
C GLU A 290 -7.02 22.64 9.69
N ARG A 291 -8.33 22.51 9.55
CA ARG A 291 -8.95 22.10 8.28
C ARG A 291 -8.91 23.22 7.26
N LEU A 292 -9.06 24.45 7.71
CA LEU A 292 -8.97 25.70 6.97
C LEU A 292 -8.50 26.77 7.95
N ILE A 293 -7.64 27.65 7.50
CA ILE A 293 -7.20 28.81 8.28
C ILE A 293 -8.14 29.96 7.90
N ASP A 294 -9.03 30.32 8.82
CA ASP A 294 -9.92 31.45 8.64
C ASP A 294 -9.16 32.76 8.78
N PRO A 295 -9.51 33.83 8.00
CA PRO A 295 -8.81 35.10 8.02
C PRO A 295 -8.97 35.87 9.33
#